data_287e50b98c2d3523c18635af3d3b5e7c
#
_entry.id   287e50b98c2d3523c18635af3d3b5e7c
#
_cell.length_a   1.000
_cell.length_b   1.000
_cell.length_c   1.000
_cell.angle_alpha   90.00
_cell.angle_beta   90.00
_cell.angle_gamma   90.00
#
_symmetry.space_group_name_H-M   'P 1'
#
loop_
_entity.id
_entity.type
_entity.pdbx_description
1 polymer ?
#
loop_
_entity_poly.entity_id
_entity_poly.type
_entity_poly.pdbx_seq_one_letter_code
_entity_poly.pdbx_strand_id
1 'polypeptide(L)'
;LYNHWHDEMELIYIESGSGLVRLNKEILRVKTGDLIIVNRGVLHGIKTDLKNILYFRSIVFDLNFLSGPAGDLCQERVISLLMDNQAEFTHIISRSDDNYGNICLLFDRIHSCHKEKKPYYFVKLKALFFSFFYEMLMGNYITPADKEENKSLASIKKILDYINLNYSQSLTAAELTALSNYSEYYFMKLFKQYTGKTLIAYINDLRIEKAKPLLLHSDSSVTEIALEVGFNNTSYFIKKFRQATGMSPHKFRRNLS
;
A
#
# COMPACT_ATOMS: atom_id res chain seq x y z
N LEU A 1 6.80 -2.84 5.69
CA LEU A 1 5.42 -3.10 5.30
C LEU A 1 5.41 -3.80 3.94
N TYR A 2 4.56 -4.81 3.78
CA TYR A 2 4.32 -5.48 2.51
C TYR A 2 3.66 -4.52 1.52
N ASN A 3 3.98 -4.62 0.23
CA ASN A 3 3.26 -3.86 -0.78
C ASN A 3 1.81 -4.31 -0.80
N HIS A 4 0.90 -3.38 -0.64
CA HIS A 4 -0.54 -3.57 -0.66
C HIS A 4 -1.21 -2.41 -1.38
N TRP A 5 -2.49 -2.53 -1.64
CA TRP A 5 -3.31 -1.46 -2.20
C TRP A 5 -4.71 -1.51 -1.59
N HIS A 6 -5.38 -0.40 -1.62
CA HIS A 6 -6.78 -0.22 -1.21
C HIS A 6 -7.41 0.92 -2.00
N ASP A 7 -8.73 1.00 -2.00
CA ASP A 7 -9.46 2.02 -2.74
C ASP A 7 -9.59 3.37 -2.01
N GLU A 8 -9.19 3.41 -0.76
CA GLU A 8 -9.11 4.63 0.02
C GLU A 8 -7.85 5.43 -0.34
N MET A 9 -7.87 6.70 -0.01
CA MET A 9 -6.66 7.53 0.03
C MET A 9 -5.95 7.38 1.37
N GLU A 10 -4.62 7.50 1.37
CA GLU A 10 -3.83 7.51 2.61
C GLU A 10 -2.87 8.70 2.62
N LEU A 11 -2.83 9.38 3.76
CA LEU A 11 -1.85 10.43 4.07
C LEU A 11 -0.89 9.87 5.11
N ILE A 12 0.42 9.88 4.83
CA ILE A 12 1.46 9.33 5.73
C ILE A 12 2.45 10.43 6.07
N TYR A 13 2.49 10.86 7.32
CA TYR A 13 3.44 11.85 7.82
C TYR A 13 4.61 11.18 8.52
N ILE A 14 5.83 11.45 8.09
CA ILE A 14 7.05 10.90 8.68
C ILE A 14 7.45 11.70 9.91
N GLU A 15 7.26 11.14 11.10
CA GLU A 15 7.59 11.79 12.37
C GLU A 15 9.09 11.79 12.66
N SER A 16 9.76 10.64 12.41
CA SER A 16 11.20 10.54 12.58
C SER A 16 11.81 9.41 11.74
N GLY A 17 13.10 9.56 11.43
CA GLY A 17 13.86 8.60 10.63
C GLY A 17 13.82 8.88 9.14
N SER A 18 14.25 7.89 8.36
CA SER A 18 14.23 7.91 6.89
C SER A 18 14.02 6.50 6.35
N GLY A 19 13.52 6.42 5.12
CA GLY A 19 13.24 5.14 4.49
C GLY A 19 12.99 5.28 2.99
N LEU A 20 12.54 4.19 2.40
CA LEU A 20 12.09 4.12 1.02
C LEU A 20 10.60 3.80 1.00
N VAL A 21 9.84 4.59 0.29
CA VAL A 21 8.43 4.34 0.00
C VAL A 21 8.32 3.93 -1.46
N ARG A 22 7.64 2.82 -1.70
CA ARG A 22 7.24 2.43 -3.05
C ARG A 22 5.81 2.91 -3.29
N LEU A 23 5.62 3.56 -4.43
CA LEU A 23 4.32 3.97 -4.95
C LEU A 23 4.26 3.50 -6.40
N ASN A 24 3.46 2.48 -6.69
CA ASN A 24 3.47 1.81 -7.99
C ASN A 24 4.88 1.37 -8.42
N LYS A 25 5.39 1.91 -9.54
CA LYS A 25 6.73 1.63 -10.08
C LYS A 25 7.82 2.48 -9.43
N GLU A 26 7.46 3.58 -8.79
CA GLU A 26 8.38 4.53 -8.22
C GLU A 26 8.89 4.10 -6.84
N ILE A 27 10.13 4.43 -6.55
CA ILE A 27 10.73 4.27 -5.23
C ILE A 27 11.27 5.63 -4.82
N LEU A 28 10.67 6.20 -3.81
CA LEU A 28 10.97 7.53 -3.32
C LEU A 28 11.66 7.44 -1.96
N ARG A 29 12.70 8.26 -1.76
CA ARG A 29 13.34 8.40 -0.45
C ARG A 29 12.56 9.40 0.37
N VAL A 30 12.23 9.02 1.60
CA VAL A 30 11.48 9.84 2.54
C VAL A 30 12.25 10.04 3.84
N LYS A 31 12.02 11.16 4.50
CA LYS A 31 12.67 11.57 5.74
C LYS A 31 11.70 12.29 6.67
N THR A 32 12.13 12.52 7.89
CA THR A 32 11.39 13.31 8.89
C THR A 32 10.84 14.61 8.31
N GLY A 33 9.56 14.79 8.44
CA GLY A 33 8.80 15.96 7.99
C GLY A 33 8.16 15.78 6.60
N ASP A 34 8.46 14.73 5.85
CA ASP A 34 7.78 14.49 4.59
C ASP A 34 6.34 14.00 4.84
N LEU A 35 5.41 14.53 4.05
CA LEU A 35 4.03 14.05 3.95
C LEU A 35 3.87 13.30 2.62
N ILE A 36 3.52 12.03 2.71
CA ILE A 36 3.30 11.17 1.55
C ILE A 36 1.80 11.08 1.31
N ILE A 37 1.40 11.22 0.05
CA ILE A 37 0.01 11.06 -0.38
C ILE A 37 -0.07 9.82 -1.25
N VAL A 38 -0.77 8.82 -0.74
CA VAL A 38 -1.11 7.61 -1.48
C VAL A 38 -2.48 7.83 -2.11
N ASN A 39 -2.48 8.05 -3.41
CA ASN A 39 -3.71 8.21 -4.17
C ASN A 39 -4.50 6.90 -4.21
N ARG A 40 -5.80 6.98 -4.49
CA ARG A 40 -6.70 5.85 -4.56
C ARG A 40 -6.14 4.73 -5.43
N GLY A 41 -6.10 3.55 -4.89
CA GLY A 41 -5.69 2.36 -5.62
C GLY A 41 -4.20 2.26 -5.93
N VAL A 42 -3.35 3.13 -5.45
CA VAL A 42 -1.89 3.04 -5.64
C VAL A 42 -1.33 1.86 -4.86
N LEU A 43 -0.58 0.99 -5.54
CA LEU A 43 0.18 -0.09 -4.89
C LEU A 43 1.35 0.52 -4.12
N HIS A 44 1.35 0.39 -2.80
CA HIS A 44 2.32 1.06 -1.96
C HIS A 44 2.89 0.18 -0.85
N GLY A 45 4.04 0.59 -0.32
CA GLY A 45 4.69 -0.05 0.81
C GLY A 45 5.90 0.74 1.28
N ILE A 46 6.21 0.61 2.58
CA ILE A 46 7.34 1.28 3.21
C ILE A 46 8.41 0.26 3.56
N LYS A 47 9.65 0.54 3.17
CA LYS A 47 10.83 -0.23 3.54
C LYS A 47 11.77 0.63 4.37
N THR A 48 12.07 0.17 5.58
CA THR A 48 13.05 0.81 6.46
C THR A 48 14.38 0.07 6.38
N ASP A 49 15.49 0.78 6.59
CA ASP A 49 16.77 0.15 6.86
C ASP A 49 16.79 -0.41 8.29
N LEU A 50 17.44 -1.56 8.49
CA LEU A 50 17.59 -2.18 9.81
C LEU A 50 18.27 -1.25 10.84
N LYS A 51 18.99 -0.22 10.37
CA LYS A 51 19.70 0.76 11.20
C LYS A 51 18.90 2.04 11.46
N ASN A 52 17.86 2.33 10.67
CA ASN A 52 17.07 3.55 10.77
C ASN A 52 15.61 3.19 10.97
N ILE A 53 15.16 3.23 12.22
CA ILE A 53 13.75 3.04 12.55
C ILE A 53 12.97 4.26 12.02
N LEU A 54 11.93 4.01 11.25
CA LEU A 54 11.05 5.04 10.73
C LEU A 54 9.74 5.01 11.52
N TYR A 55 9.38 6.16 12.10
CA TYR A 55 8.10 6.37 12.76
C TYR A 55 7.23 7.28 11.91
N PHE A 56 5.97 6.91 11.75
CA PHE A 56 5.02 7.67 10.97
C PHE A 56 3.62 7.59 11.56
N ARG A 57 2.79 8.56 11.24
CA ARG A 57 1.33 8.53 11.44
C ARG A 57 0.65 8.45 10.08
N SER A 58 -0.44 7.68 10.00
CA SER A 58 -1.24 7.65 8.77
C SER A 58 -2.71 7.94 9.03
N ILE A 59 -3.37 8.45 7.99
CA ILE A 59 -4.81 8.70 7.93
C ILE A 59 -5.31 8.05 6.66
N VAL A 60 -6.12 7.01 6.79
CA VAL A 60 -6.80 6.35 5.65
C VAL A 60 -8.25 6.84 5.63
N PHE A 61 -8.72 7.26 4.46
CA PHE A 61 -10.08 7.77 4.29
C PHE A 61 -10.66 7.48 2.91
N ASP A 62 -11.95 7.18 2.88
CA ASP A 62 -12.70 6.98 1.65
C ASP A 62 -13.14 8.34 1.06
N LEU A 63 -12.89 8.59 -0.22
CA LEU A 63 -13.36 9.80 -0.92
C LEU A 63 -14.87 9.92 -0.93
N ASN A 64 -15.62 8.82 -0.84
CA ASN A 64 -17.07 8.84 -0.69
C ASN A 64 -17.53 9.64 0.53
N PHE A 65 -16.72 9.73 1.59
CA PHE A 65 -16.99 10.58 2.74
C PHE A 65 -17.12 12.07 2.37
N LEU A 66 -16.41 12.51 1.32
CA LEU A 66 -16.40 13.89 0.83
C LEU A 66 -17.40 14.14 -0.29
N SER A 67 -18.02 13.10 -0.82
CA SER A 67 -18.93 13.20 -1.96
C SER A 67 -20.12 14.09 -1.67
N GLY A 68 -20.55 14.80 -2.72
CA GLY A 68 -21.73 15.67 -2.77
C GLY A 68 -22.72 15.22 -3.85
N PRO A 69 -23.89 15.87 -3.95
CA PRO A 69 -24.88 15.59 -4.98
C PRO A 69 -24.39 16.02 -6.37
N ALA A 70 -25.09 15.57 -7.43
CA ALA A 70 -24.89 16.07 -8.77
C ALA A 70 -25.11 17.59 -8.84
N GLY A 71 -24.27 18.30 -9.56
CA GLY A 71 -24.28 19.76 -9.64
C GLY A 71 -23.43 20.47 -8.56
N ASP A 72 -22.88 19.74 -7.59
CA ASP A 72 -21.89 20.28 -6.67
C ASP A 72 -20.54 20.45 -7.37
N LEU A 73 -20.01 21.67 -7.37
CA LEU A 73 -18.74 21.97 -8.06
C LEU A 73 -17.52 21.22 -7.45
N CYS A 74 -17.52 21.00 -6.15
CA CYS A 74 -16.47 20.21 -5.51
C CYS A 74 -16.53 18.76 -5.99
N GLN A 75 -17.74 18.20 -6.09
CA GLN A 75 -17.95 16.85 -6.63
C GLN A 75 -17.46 16.76 -8.07
N GLU A 76 -17.91 17.63 -8.94
CA GLU A 76 -17.63 17.53 -10.37
C GLU A 76 -16.17 17.81 -10.74
N ARG A 77 -15.58 18.83 -10.11
CA ARG A 77 -14.25 19.34 -10.51
C ARG A 77 -13.09 18.77 -9.71
N VAL A 78 -13.36 18.10 -8.59
CA VAL A 78 -12.29 17.56 -7.73
C VAL A 78 -12.56 16.09 -7.38
N ILE A 79 -13.67 15.82 -6.65
CA ILE A 79 -13.88 14.49 -6.07
C ILE A 79 -14.06 13.43 -7.15
N SER A 80 -14.89 13.69 -8.19
CA SER A 80 -15.09 12.73 -9.29
C SER A 80 -13.80 12.45 -10.05
N LEU A 81 -12.97 13.47 -10.31
CA LEU A 81 -11.70 13.27 -11.02
C LEU A 81 -10.74 12.36 -10.23
N LEU A 82 -10.70 12.50 -8.91
CA LEU A 82 -9.88 11.63 -8.04
C LEU A 82 -10.49 10.23 -7.93
N MET A 83 -11.82 10.12 -7.80
CA MET A 83 -12.53 8.83 -7.71
C MET A 83 -12.38 8.00 -8.99
N ASP A 84 -12.41 8.65 -10.15
CA ASP A 84 -12.31 8.01 -11.46
C ASP A 84 -10.86 7.84 -11.93
N ASN A 85 -9.88 8.15 -11.05
CA ASN A 85 -8.44 8.14 -11.37
C ASN A 85 -8.12 8.93 -12.67
N GLN A 86 -8.77 10.07 -12.87
CA GLN A 86 -8.48 11.01 -13.95
C GLN A 86 -7.49 12.09 -13.52
N ALA A 87 -7.39 12.34 -12.22
CA ALA A 87 -6.41 13.19 -11.58
C ALA A 87 -5.85 12.51 -10.33
N GLU A 88 -4.66 12.94 -9.94
CA GLU A 88 -3.98 12.44 -8.74
C GLU A 88 -3.22 13.57 -8.05
N PHE A 89 -3.04 13.46 -6.75
CA PHE A 89 -2.17 14.35 -6.01
C PHE A 89 -0.71 13.93 -6.13
N THR A 90 0.19 14.91 -6.09
CA THR A 90 1.64 14.68 -5.95
C THR A 90 1.93 13.78 -4.75
N HIS A 91 2.81 12.81 -4.93
CA HIS A 91 3.07 11.77 -3.94
C HIS A 91 3.82 12.22 -2.69
N ILE A 92 4.64 13.26 -2.78
CA ILE A 92 5.43 13.75 -1.63
C ILE A 92 5.34 15.28 -1.55
N ILE A 93 5.11 15.75 -0.32
CA ILE A 93 5.22 17.17 0.04
C ILE A 93 6.27 17.27 1.15
N SER A 94 7.28 18.08 0.91
CA SER A 94 8.44 18.27 1.77
C SER A 94 8.50 19.70 2.33
N ARG A 95 9.33 19.92 3.33
CA ARG A 95 9.47 21.24 4.00
C ARG A 95 9.85 22.40 3.06
N SER A 96 10.43 22.09 1.91
CA SER A 96 10.80 23.08 0.89
C SER A 96 9.65 23.51 -0.01
N ASP A 97 8.52 22.82 0.06
CA ASP A 97 7.39 23.03 -0.84
C ASP A 97 6.51 24.18 -0.32
N ASP A 98 5.91 24.89 -1.25
CA ASP A 98 4.96 25.95 -0.94
C ASP A 98 3.76 25.37 -0.17
N ASN A 99 3.18 26.16 0.72
CA ASN A 99 2.04 25.76 1.56
C ASN A 99 2.29 24.56 2.50
N TYR A 100 3.54 24.02 2.57
CA TYR A 100 3.86 22.88 3.44
C TYR A 100 3.32 23.06 4.87
N GLY A 101 3.54 24.25 5.47
CA GLY A 101 3.12 24.53 6.85
C GLY A 101 1.60 24.39 7.04
N ASN A 102 0.81 24.91 6.11
CA ASN A 102 -0.66 24.82 6.15
C ASN A 102 -1.12 23.39 5.94
N ILE A 103 -0.53 22.68 4.99
CA ILE A 103 -0.86 21.29 4.67
C ILE A 103 -0.59 20.37 5.87
N CYS A 104 0.59 20.48 6.51
CA CYS A 104 0.92 19.70 7.69
C CYS A 104 0.05 20.06 8.90
N LEU A 105 -0.27 21.33 9.10
CA LEU A 105 -1.19 21.76 10.15
C LEU A 105 -2.58 21.13 9.97
N LEU A 106 -3.06 21.06 8.73
CA LEU A 106 -4.35 20.43 8.43
C LEU A 106 -4.30 18.92 8.64
N PHE A 107 -3.21 18.25 8.27
CA PHE A 107 -2.98 16.84 8.60
C PHE A 107 -3.10 16.59 10.11
N ASP A 108 -2.39 17.39 10.92
CA ASP A 108 -2.44 17.28 12.39
C ASP A 108 -3.83 17.50 12.95
N ARG A 109 -4.57 18.49 12.42
CA ARG A 109 -5.96 18.78 12.84
C ARG A 109 -6.92 17.65 12.46
N ILE A 110 -6.79 17.05 11.27
CA ILE A 110 -7.58 15.90 10.83
C ILE A 110 -7.30 14.71 11.75
N HIS A 111 -6.02 14.39 11.98
CA HIS A 111 -5.62 13.28 12.85
C HIS A 111 -6.15 13.44 14.27
N SER A 112 -5.98 14.63 14.86
CA SER A 112 -6.48 14.92 16.22
C SER A 112 -8.00 14.88 16.31
N CYS A 113 -8.69 15.46 15.33
CA CYS A 113 -10.15 15.45 15.26
C CYS A 113 -10.72 14.02 15.20
N HIS A 114 -10.10 13.14 14.39
CA HIS A 114 -10.50 11.73 14.30
C HIS A 114 -10.18 10.95 15.58
N LYS A 115 -9.06 11.24 16.23
CA LYS A 115 -8.66 10.58 17.48
C LYS A 115 -9.57 10.97 18.66
N GLU A 116 -9.92 12.25 18.78
CA GLU A 116 -10.75 12.77 19.88
C GLU A 116 -12.22 12.40 19.77
N LYS A 117 -12.76 12.29 18.57
CA LYS A 117 -14.16 11.95 18.27
C LYS A 117 -15.20 12.71 19.10
N LYS A 118 -14.98 14.04 19.29
CA LYS A 118 -15.96 14.91 19.98
C LYS A 118 -17.30 14.91 19.23
N PRO A 119 -18.43 15.30 19.89
CA PRO A 119 -19.71 15.41 19.21
C PRO A 119 -19.60 16.16 17.88
N TYR A 120 -20.24 15.62 16.84
CA TYR A 120 -20.23 16.18 15.48
C TYR A 120 -18.84 16.24 14.81
N TYR A 121 -17.85 15.46 15.27
CA TYR A 121 -16.48 15.43 14.71
C TYR A 121 -16.47 15.15 13.20
N PHE A 122 -17.42 14.37 12.66
CA PHE A 122 -17.53 14.07 11.24
C PHE A 122 -17.79 15.32 10.37
N VAL A 123 -18.54 16.31 10.88
CA VAL A 123 -18.75 17.60 10.21
C VAL A 123 -17.44 18.37 10.15
N LYS A 124 -16.72 18.44 11.28
CA LYS A 124 -15.40 19.08 11.37
C LYS A 124 -14.37 18.37 10.49
N LEU A 125 -14.37 17.04 10.46
CA LEU A 125 -13.49 16.27 9.58
C LEU A 125 -13.72 16.61 8.12
N LYS A 126 -14.97 16.65 7.67
CA LYS A 126 -15.30 17.00 6.28
C LYS A 126 -14.79 18.40 5.92
N ALA A 127 -15.00 19.38 6.79
CA ALA A 127 -14.48 20.73 6.60
C ALA A 127 -12.95 20.79 6.53
N LEU A 128 -12.26 20.04 7.40
CA LEU A 128 -10.79 19.96 7.41
C LEU A 128 -10.24 19.30 6.15
N PHE A 129 -10.86 18.23 5.65
CA PHE A 129 -10.45 17.61 4.38
C PHE A 129 -10.67 18.54 3.19
N PHE A 130 -11.77 19.27 3.11
CA PHE A 130 -11.96 20.28 2.06
C PHE A 130 -10.92 21.41 2.15
N SER A 131 -10.57 21.84 3.38
CA SER A 131 -9.48 22.80 3.57
C SER A 131 -8.13 22.23 3.12
N PHE A 132 -7.85 20.96 3.42
CA PHE A 132 -6.64 20.27 2.95
C PHE A 132 -6.60 20.21 1.42
N PHE A 133 -7.70 19.81 0.78
CA PHE A 133 -7.78 19.78 -0.69
C PHE A 133 -7.62 21.17 -1.31
N TYR A 134 -8.18 22.20 -0.67
CA TYR A 134 -7.99 23.59 -1.12
C TYR A 134 -6.49 23.98 -1.13
N GLU A 135 -5.75 23.71 -0.06
CA GLU A 135 -4.29 23.98 -0.02
C GLU A 135 -3.53 23.18 -1.08
N MET A 136 -3.93 21.92 -1.32
CA MET A 136 -3.33 21.08 -2.36
C MET A 136 -3.58 21.62 -3.77
N LEU A 137 -4.78 22.13 -4.03
CA LEU A 137 -5.14 22.74 -5.32
C LEU A 137 -4.42 24.09 -5.51
N MET A 138 -4.39 24.94 -4.49
CA MET A 138 -3.68 26.22 -4.53
C MET A 138 -2.17 26.07 -4.73
N GLY A 139 -1.58 25.01 -4.18
CA GLY A 139 -0.18 24.65 -4.38
C GLY A 139 0.13 23.95 -5.71
N ASN A 140 -0.87 23.75 -6.59
CA ASN A 140 -0.74 22.99 -7.85
C ASN A 140 -0.23 21.56 -7.65
N TYR A 141 -0.61 20.90 -6.54
CA TYR A 141 -0.24 19.52 -6.21
C TYR A 141 -1.19 18.48 -6.81
N ILE A 142 -2.03 18.86 -7.74
CA ILE A 142 -2.90 17.94 -8.49
C ILE A 142 -2.48 17.91 -9.96
N THR A 143 -2.36 16.72 -10.52
CA THR A 143 -1.97 16.49 -11.91
C THR A 143 -2.94 15.52 -12.59
N PRO A 144 -3.08 15.57 -13.94
CA PRO A 144 -3.78 14.53 -14.66
C PRO A 144 -3.10 13.18 -14.43
N ALA A 145 -3.89 12.16 -14.15
CA ALA A 145 -3.37 10.80 -13.95
C ALA A 145 -2.93 10.15 -15.27
N ASP A 146 -1.88 9.34 -15.22
CA ASP A 146 -1.38 8.59 -16.39
C ASP A 146 -2.31 7.41 -16.71
N LYS A 147 -3.03 7.50 -17.83
CA LYS A 147 -3.98 6.48 -18.27
C LYS A 147 -3.32 5.12 -18.59
N GLU A 148 -2.11 5.12 -19.13
CA GLU A 148 -1.40 3.88 -19.47
C GLU A 148 -0.85 3.21 -18.18
N GLU A 149 -0.41 4.00 -17.23
CA GLU A 149 -0.05 3.48 -15.90
C GLU A 149 -1.26 2.88 -15.20
N ASN A 150 -2.40 3.53 -15.22
CA ASN A 150 -3.63 3.03 -14.62
C ASN A 150 -4.09 1.69 -15.23
N LYS A 151 -4.01 1.51 -16.56
CA LYS A 151 -4.29 0.22 -17.21
C LYS A 151 -3.32 -0.87 -16.78
N SER A 152 -2.03 -0.55 -16.75
CA SER A 152 -0.98 -1.48 -16.30
C SER A 152 -1.18 -1.87 -14.85
N LEU A 153 -1.48 -0.93 -13.99
CA LEU A 153 -1.77 -1.14 -12.56
C LEU A 153 -3.00 -2.02 -12.37
N ALA A 154 -4.09 -1.76 -13.09
CA ALA A 154 -5.31 -2.57 -13.03
C ALA A 154 -5.04 -4.04 -13.39
N SER A 155 -4.22 -4.30 -14.41
CA SER A 155 -3.81 -5.65 -14.77
C SER A 155 -2.98 -6.33 -13.68
N ILE A 156 -2.04 -5.60 -13.07
CA ILE A 156 -1.23 -6.13 -11.97
C ILE A 156 -2.09 -6.42 -10.74
N LYS A 157 -3.01 -5.53 -10.37
CA LYS A 157 -3.93 -5.74 -9.23
C LYS A 157 -4.74 -7.02 -9.40
N LYS A 158 -5.38 -7.20 -10.58
CA LYS A 158 -6.14 -8.42 -10.90
C LYS A 158 -5.32 -9.69 -10.65
N ILE A 159 -4.04 -9.66 -10.99
CA ILE A 159 -3.15 -10.81 -10.79
C ILE A 159 -2.74 -10.95 -9.33
N LEU A 160 -2.47 -9.85 -8.63
CA LEU A 160 -2.17 -9.90 -7.19
C LEU A 160 -3.36 -10.44 -6.38
N ASP A 161 -4.59 -10.06 -6.72
CA ASP A 161 -5.82 -10.60 -6.12
C ASP A 161 -5.96 -12.10 -6.41
N TYR A 162 -5.74 -12.51 -7.66
CA TYR A 162 -5.76 -13.92 -8.03
C TYR A 162 -4.71 -14.72 -7.25
N ILE A 163 -3.48 -14.22 -7.14
CA ILE A 163 -2.43 -14.85 -6.33
C ILE A 163 -2.84 -14.93 -4.86
N ASN A 164 -3.40 -13.86 -4.31
CA ASN A 164 -3.81 -13.82 -2.90
C ASN A 164 -4.94 -14.81 -2.58
N LEU A 165 -5.85 -15.05 -3.52
CA LEU A 165 -6.92 -16.04 -3.38
C LEU A 165 -6.46 -17.48 -3.60
N ASN A 166 -5.41 -17.69 -4.41
CA ASN A 166 -4.97 -19.02 -4.86
C ASN A 166 -3.53 -19.37 -4.43
N TYR A 167 -2.95 -18.66 -3.47
CA TYR A 167 -1.53 -18.81 -3.09
C TYR A 167 -1.12 -20.22 -2.67
N SER A 168 -2.04 -21.00 -2.12
CA SER A 168 -1.79 -22.38 -1.70
C SER A 168 -1.73 -23.38 -2.86
N GLN A 169 -2.21 -23.00 -4.04
CA GLN A 169 -2.21 -23.83 -5.23
C GLN A 169 -0.91 -23.73 -6.03
N SER A 170 -0.71 -24.63 -6.98
CA SER A 170 0.39 -24.54 -7.92
C SER A 170 0.09 -23.43 -8.94
N LEU A 171 0.75 -22.30 -8.79
CA LEU A 171 0.61 -21.15 -9.69
C LEU A 171 1.78 -21.11 -10.69
N THR A 172 1.47 -21.12 -11.99
CA THR A 172 2.48 -21.02 -13.04
C THR A 172 2.54 -19.61 -13.65
N ALA A 173 3.69 -19.23 -14.19
CA ALA A 173 3.85 -17.96 -14.88
C ALA A 173 2.90 -17.86 -16.09
N ALA A 174 2.72 -18.97 -16.84
CA ALA A 174 1.85 -19.02 -18.00
C ALA A 174 0.38 -18.76 -17.65
N GLU A 175 -0.15 -19.38 -16.56
CA GLU A 175 -1.51 -19.15 -16.09
C GLU A 175 -1.74 -17.68 -15.70
N LEU A 176 -0.81 -17.11 -14.94
CA LEU A 176 -0.93 -15.73 -14.47
C LEU A 176 -0.77 -14.73 -15.63
N THR A 177 0.08 -15.04 -16.61
CA THR A 177 0.23 -14.23 -17.82
C THR A 177 -1.04 -14.25 -18.66
N ALA A 178 -1.72 -15.39 -18.79
CA ALA A 178 -2.98 -15.51 -19.51
C ALA A 178 -4.11 -14.62 -18.94
N LEU A 179 -4.03 -14.25 -17.66
CA LEU A 179 -4.94 -13.29 -17.02
C LEU A 179 -4.62 -11.83 -17.37
N SER A 180 -3.42 -11.56 -17.88
CA SER A 180 -2.97 -10.27 -18.37
C SER A 180 -3.02 -10.27 -19.89
N ASN A 181 -3.34 -9.17 -20.53
CA ASN A 181 -3.27 -9.06 -21.99
C ASN A 181 -1.84 -8.77 -22.49
N TYR A 182 -0.82 -9.28 -21.81
CA TYR A 182 0.59 -9.03 -22.09
C TYR A 182 1.33 -10.31 -22.50
N SER A 183 2.45 -10.18 -23.22
CA SER A 183 3.40 -11.29 -23.36
C SER A 183 4.03 -11.66 -22.02
N GLU A 184 4.44 -12.91 -21.84
CA GLU A 184 5.06 -13.38 -20.59
C GLU A 184 6.27 -12.54 -20.19
N TYR A 185 7.14 -12.22 -21.13
CA TYR A 185 8.32 -11.37 -20.89
C TYR A 185 7.93 -9.99 -20.37
N TYR A 186 6.98 -9.33 -21.01
CA TYR A 186 6.53 -8.00 -20.60
C TYR A 186 5.83 -8.03 -19.25
N PHE A 187 4.96 -9.03 -19.03
CA PHE A 187 4.29 -9.25 -17.76
C PHE A 187 5.28 -9.41 -16.61
N MET A 188 6.30 -10.28 -16.73
CA MET A 188 7.29 -10.53 -15.69
C MET A 188 8.10 -9.26 -15.37
N LYS A 189 8.44 -8.46 -16.38
CA LYS A 189 9.09 -7.16 -16.20
C LYS A 189 8.19 -6.19 -15.44
N LEU A 190 6.93 -6.07 -15.87
CA LEU A 190 5.93 -5.19 -15.28
C LEU A 190 5.64 -5.58 -13.82
N PHE A 191 5.41 -6.86 -13.56
CA PHE A 191 5.20 -7.39 -12.22
C PHE A 191 6.35 -7.04 -11.27
N LYS A 192 7.60 -7.21 -11.72
CA LYS A 192 8.78 -6.84 -10.93
C LYS A 192 8.88 -5.32 -10.70
N GLN A 193 8.51 -4.51 -11.68
CA GLN A 193 8.50 -3.05 -11.53
C GLN A 193 7.53 -2.60 -10.44
N TYR A 194 6.30 -3.13 -10.43
CA TYR A 194 5.28 -2.78 -9.43
C TYR A 194 5.56 -3.39 -8.06
N THR A 195 5.91 -4.67 -7.98
CA THR A 195 6.05 -5.39 -6.70
C THR A 195 7.46 -5.32 -6.10
N GLY A 196 8.46 -4.97 -6.91
CA GLY A 196 9.86 -5.01 -6.52
C GLY A 196 10.45 -6.43 -6.44
N LYS A 197 9.66 -7.47 -6.76
CA LYS A 197 10.04 -8.88 -6.62
C LYS A 197 9.72 -9.65 -7.89
N THR A 198 10.45 -10.74 -8.13
CA THR A 198 10.02 -11.71 -9.14
C THR A 198 8.72 -12.38 -8.69
N LEU A 199 7.92 -12.89 -9.63
CA LEU A 199 6.67 -13.58 -9.36
C LEU A 199 6.82 -14.69 -8.31
N ILE A 200 7.81 -15.58 -8.50
CA ILE A 200 8.09 -16.69 -7.59
C ILE A 200 8.50 -16.18 -6.19
N ALA A 201 9.31 -15.12 -6.12
CA ALA A 201 9.69 -14.54 -4.83
C ALA A 201 8.48 -13.95 -4.11
N TYR A 202 7.59 -13.26 -4.83
CA TYR A 202 6.37 -12.69 -4.28
C TYR A 202 5.43 -13.77 -3.71
N ILE A 203 5.16 -14.84 -4.47
CA ILE A 203 4.32 -15.95 -4.04
C ILE A 203 4.91 -16.63 -2.81
N ASN A 204 6.22 -16.90 -2.80
CA ASN A 204 6.87 -17.52 -1.64
C ASN A 204 6.77 -16.64 -0.40
N ASP A 205 6.98 -15.33 -0.53
CA ASP A 205 6.88 -14.40 0.60
C ASP A 205 5.45 -14.33 1.14
N LEU A 206 4.45 -14.31 0.25
CA LEU A 206 3.03 -14.36 0.65
C LEU A 206 2.72 -15.64 1.44
N ARG A 207 3.17 -16.80 0.96
CA ARG A 207 3.01 -18.09 1.64
C ARG A 207 3.65 -18.08 3.03
N ILE A 208 4.84 -17.48 3.16
CA ILE A 208 5.51 -17.32 4.46
C ILE A 208 4.68 -16.43 5.41
N GLU A 209 4.13 -15.32 4.92
CA GLU A 209 3.25 -14.45 5.73
C GLU A 209 1.99 -15.22 6.20
N LYS A 210 1.39 -16.01 5.33
CA LYS A 210 0.23 -16.85 5.68
C LYS A 210 0.59 -17.99 6.64
N ALA A 211 1.82 -18.50 6.62
CA ALA A 211 2.29 -19.52 7.54
C ALA A 211 2.52 -19.02 8.96
N LYS A 212 2.85 -17.74 9.15
CA LYS A 212 3.14 -17.16 10.49
C LYS A 212 1.99 -17.35 11.48
N PRO A 213 0.73 -16.93 11.19
CA PRO A 213 -0.37 -17.14 12.11
C PRO A 213 -0.68 -18.62 12.35
N LEU A 214 -0.53 -19.50 11.35
CA LEU A 214 -0.72 -20.93 11.52
C LEU A 214 0.31 -21.52 12.49
N LEU A 215 1.56 -21.08 12.41
CA LEU A 215 2.60 -21.49 13.34
C LEU A 215 2.32 -21.08 14.79
N LEU A 216 1.64 -19.94 15.01
CA LEU A 216 1.37 -19.38 16.33
C LEU A 216 0.06 -19.92 16.96
N HIS A 217 -0.93 -20.25 16.11
CA HIS A 217 -2.29 -20.50 16.57
C HIS A 217 -2.82 -21.89 16.22
N SER A 218 -1.98 -22.80 15.68
CA SER A 218 -2.37 -24.18 15.42
C SER A 218 -1.35 -25.19 15.96
N ASP A 219 -1.81 -26.41 16.23
CA ASP A 219 -0.99 -27.55 16.64
C ASP A 219 -0.40 -28.31 15.44
N SER A 220 -0.71 -27.90 14.21
CA SER A 220 -0.23 -28.54 12.99
C SER A 220 1.30 -28.58 12.93
N SER A 221 1.85 -29.67 12.43
CA SER A 221 3.30 -29.78 12.25
C SER A 221 3.83 -28.76 11.23
N VAL A 222 5.10 -28.46 11.29
CA VAL A 222 5.77 -27.56 10.31
C VAL A 222 5.61 -28.09 8.88
N THR A 223 5.56 -29.42 8.70
CA THR A 223 5.36 -30.05 7.39
C THR A 223 3.94 -29.84 6.88
N GLU A 224 2.93 -30.04 7.74
CA GLU A 224 1.53 -29.79 7.39
C GLU A 224 1.29 -28.33 7.02
N ILE A 225 1.81 -27.39 7.81
CA ILE A 225 1.71 -25.96 7.52
C ILE A 225 2.39 -25.62 6.19
N ALA A 226 3.58 -26.20 5.92
CA ALA A 226 4.26 -25.98 4.65
C ALA A 226 3.40 -26.39 3.45
N LEU A 227 2.77 -27.57 3.53
CA LEU A 227 1.87 -28.08 2.49
C LEU A 227 0.59 -27.21 2.38
N GLU A 228 -0.03 -26.86 3.50
CA GLU A 228 -1.24 -26.05 3.56
C GLU A 228 -1.05 -24.69 2.87
N VAL A 229 0.10 -24.04 3.08
CA VAL A 229 0.39 -22.76 2.44
C VAL A 229 0.96 -22.90 1.02
N GLY A 230 1.06 -24.11 0.49
CA GLY A 230 1.38 -24.41 -0.91
C GLY A 230 2.85 -24.67 -1.22
N PHE A 231 3.69 -24.99 -0.24
CA PHE A 231 5.04 -25.48 -0.51
C PHE A 231 5.06 -27.01 -0.70
N ASN A 232 5.51 -27.47 -1.85
CA ASN A 232 5.63 -28.91 -2.14
C ASN A 232 6.86 -29.55 -1.49
N ASN A 233 7.76 -28.76 -0.87
CA ASN A 233 8.98 -29.23 -0.23
C ASN A 233 9.22 -28.50 1.08
N THR A 234 9.14 -29.23 2.20
CA THR A 234 9.29 -28.69 3.56
C THR A 234 10.69 -28.10 3.80
N SER A 235 11.76 -28.69 3.25
CA SER A 235 13.12 -28.15 3.40
C SER A 235 13.25 -26.81 2.71
N TYR A 236 12.63 -26.65 1.54
CA TYR A 236 12.60 -25.36 0.82
C TYR A 236 11.77 -24.32 1.59
N PHE A 237 10.65 -24.71 2.16
CA PHE A 237 9.84 -23.84 3.06
C PHE A 237 10.68 -23.36 4.24
N ILE A 238 11.35 -24.27 4.98
CA ILE A 238 12.18 -23.91 6.16
C ILE A 238 13.28 -22.92 5.76
N LYS A 239 13.95 -23.16 4.62
CA LYS A 239 14.98 -22.25 4.08
C LYS A 239 14.39 -20.86 3.79
N LYS A 240 13.25 -20.78 3.11
CA LYS A 240 12.58 -19.52 2.76
C LYS A 240 12.05 -18.79 3.99
N PHE A 241 11.45 -19.52 4.92
CA PHE A 241 10.98 -18.97 6.19
C PHE A 241 12.12 -18.34 7.00
N ARG A 242 13.28 -19.03 7.10
CA ARG A 242 14.45 -18.50 7.80
C ARG A 242 15.02 -17.26 7.10
N GLN A 243 15.03 -17.23 5.76
CA GLN A 243 15.44 -16.05 5.00
C GLN A 243 14.55 -14.83 5.25
N ALA A 244 13.24 -15.04 5.38
CA ALA A 244 12.26 -13.98 5.56
C ALA A 244 12.15 -13.48 7.01
N THR A 245 12.34 -14.38 8.01
CA THR A 245 12.09 -14.08 9.44
C THR A 245 13.35 -14.04 10.31
N GLY A 246 14.49 -14.46 9.78
CA GLY A 246 15.75 -14.60 10.54
C GLY A 246 15.81 -15.86 11.41
N MET A 247 14.74 -16.65 11.54
CA MET A 247 14.68 -17.84 12.38
C MET A 247 13.92 -19.00 11.72
N SER A 248 14.14 -20.22 12.22
CA SER A 248 13.40 -21.40 11.71
C SER A 248 11.93 -21.36 12.16
N PRO A 249 10.99 -22.03 11.44
CA PRO A 249 9.59 -22.14 11.83
C PRO A 249 9.40 -22.67 13.26
N HIS A 250 10.17 -23.70 13.65
CA HIS A 250 10.13 -24.24 15.02
C HIS A 250 10.53 -23.22 16.08
N LYS A 251 11.60 -22.42 15.81
CA LYS A 251 12.02 -21.37 16.72
C LYS A 251 11.01 -20.23 16.78
N PHE A 252 10.39 -19.90 15.65
CA PHE A 252 9.35 -18.88 15.56
C PHE A 252 8.13 -19.24 16.42
N ARG A 253 7.65 -20.48 16.33
CA ARG A 253 6.57 -21.02 17.18
C ARG A 253 6.89 -20.88 18.67
N ARG A 254 8.11 -21.30 19.10
CA ARG A 254 8.51 -21.29 20.51
C ARG A 254 8.74 -19.92 21.13
N ASN A 255 9.10 -18.93 20.33
CA ASN A 255 9.49 -17.60 20.86
C ASN A 255 8.30 -16.64 21.01
N LEU A 256 7.15 -16.95 20.44
CA LEU A 256 5.98 -16.06 20.40
C LEU A 256 4.70 -16.76 20.93
N SER A 257 4.78 -18.05 21.27
CA SER A 257 3.83 -18.77 22.12
C SER A 257 4.31 -18.74 23.57
#